data_a84d1e5e5e849d4548c040a1482c53a5
#
_entry.id   a84d1e5e5e849d4548c040a1482c53a5
#
_cell.length_a   1.000
_cell.length_b   1.000
_cell.length_c   1.000
_cell.angle_alpha   90.00
_cell.angle_beta   90.00
_cell.angle_gamma   90.00
#
_symmetry.space_group_name_H-M   'P 1'
#
loop_
_entity.id
_entity.type
_entity.pdbx_description
1 polymer ?
#
loop_
_entity_poly.entity_id
_entity_poly.type
_entity_poly.pdbx_seq_one_letter_code
_entity_poly.pdbx_strand_id
1 'polypeptide(L)'
;MKILAIADTEERCLWECFRKERFEGVDLILSAGDLDPDYLEFLVTVINKPLIYVRGNHDDRYARHAPGGCICVEDTVYVYRGVRIAGLGGSMRYRDGANMYTEREMAKRMRKLSRKVRMVGGCDILLTHAPAAGVGDLDDLPHRGFECFNTALESWNPDYMVHGHVHQCYGRDFQRERQHACGATIINACGYTQFELDEARYPIRGWQAAWLNSQTMRRELKRHEAIESSAARTPW
;
A
#
# COMPACT_ATOMS: atom_id res chain seq x y z
N MET A 1 -5.49 -9.80 14.41
CA MET A 1 -4.35 -9.58 13.47
C MET A 1 -3.71 -8.25 13.77
N LYS A 2 -2.43 -8.24 14.10
CA LYS A 2 -1.66 -7.01 14.34
C LYS A 2 -0.93 -6.61 13.06
N ILE A 3 -1.14 -5.39 12.60
CA ILE A 3 -0.59 -4.86 11.35
C ILE A 3 0.44 -3.77 11.65
N LEU A 4 1.61 -3.86 11.00
CA LEU A 4 2.60 -2.80 10.93
C LEU A 4 2.41 -2.06 9.60
N ALA A 5 2.05 -0.79 9.63
CA ALA A 5 1.97 0.08 8.45
C ALA A 5 3.17 1.03 8.40
N ILE A 6 3.76 1.19 7.22
CA ILE A 6 4.97 1.99 6.97
C ILE A 6 4.84 2.78 5.66
N ALA A 7 5.42 3.98 5.60
CA ALA A 7 5.54 4.79 4.37
C ALA A 7 6.58 5.90 4.52
N ASP A 8 7.11 6.40 3.41
CA ASP A 8 7.83 7.66 3.21
C ASP A 8 9.15 7.81 3.96
N THR A 9 9.24 7.33 5.19
CA THR A 9 10.42 7.50 6.05
C THR A 9 10.91 6.16 6.58
N GLU A 10 12.17 5.86 6.34
CA GLU A 10 12.86 4.69 6.88
C GLU A 10 13.24 4.94 8.34
N GLU A 11 12.42 4.46 9.24
CA GLU A 11 12.60 4.67 10.67
C GLU A 11 13.80 3.86 11.20
N ARG A 12 14.73 4.54 11.88
CA ARG A 12 15.95 3.91 12.44
C ARG A 12 15.64 2.72 13.35
N CYS A 13 14.54 2.76 14.07
CA CYS A 13 14.11 1.67 14.95
C CYS A 13 13.63 0.42 14.21
N LEU A 14 13.33 0.55 12.91
CA LEU A 14 12.93 -0.53 12.01
C LEU A 14 14.09 -1.04 11.14
N TRP A 15 15.22 -0.34 11.12
CA TRP A 15 16.38 -0.60 10.28
C TRP A 15 17.66 -0.72 11.10
N GLU A 16 18.34 0.39 11.39
CA GLU A 16 19.66 0.45 12.06
C GLU A 16 19.61 -0.05 13.50
N CYS A 17 18.54 0.26 14.23
CA CYS A 17 18.35 -0.07 15.65
C CYS A 17 17.20 -1.08 15.83
N PHE A 18 17.07 -2.03 14.91
CA PHE A 18 16.00 -3.02 14.94
C PHE A 18 16.04 -3.86 16.22
N ARG A 19 14.90 -3.97 16.89
CA ARG A 19 14.69 -4.86 18.04
C ARG A 19 13.43 -5.67 17.78
N LYS A 20 13.58 -6.99 17.64
CA LYS A 20 12.51 -7.92 17.30
C LYS A 20 11.33 -7.86 18.28
N GLU A 21 11.64 -7.67 19.56
CA GLU A 21 10.65 -7.63 20.65
C GLU A 21 9.63 -6.49 20.46
N ARG A 22 10.04 -5.38 19.83
CA ARG A 22 9.16 -4.25 19.55
C ARG A 22 8.05 -4.59 18.53
N PHE A 23 8.32 -5.56 17.67
CA PHE A 23 7.43 -5.99 16.58
C PHE A 23 6.85 -7.39 16.83
N GLU A 24 6.97 -7.88 18.05
CA GLU A 24 6.37 -9.15 18.45
C GLU A 24 4.85 -9.11 18.26
N GLY A 25 4.31 -10.21 17.73
CA GLY A 25 2.89 -10.34 17.43
C GLY A 25 2.43 -9.66 16.13
N VAL A 26 3.32 -8.97 15.38
CA VAL A 26 2.98 -8.49 14.04
C VAL A 26 2.69 -9.69 13.13
N ASP A 27 1.54 -9.65 12.44
CA ASP A 27 1.07 -10.69 11.53
C ASP A 27 1.22 -10.31 10.05
N LEU A 28 1.20 -9.00 9.76
CA LEU A 28 1.21 -8.44 8.42
C LEU A 28 1.92 -7.09 8.41
N ILE A 29 2.67 -6.83 7.34
CA ILE A 29 3.28 -5.51 7.07
C ILE A 29 2.59 -4.91 5.84
N LEU A 30 2.15 -3.65 5.94
CA LEU A 30 1.61 -2.86 4.83
C LEU A 30 2.56 -1.70 4.54
N SER A 31 3.06 -1.60 3.31
CA SER A 31 3.84 -0.44 2.87
C SER A 31 3.02 0.41 1.91
N ALA A 32 2.82 1.66 2.27
CA ALA A 32 2.10 2.63 1.46
C ALA A 32 3.01 3.40 0.48
N GLY A 33 4.26 2.95 0.25
CA GLY A 33 5.16 3.47 -0.77
C GLY A 33 6.22 4.44 -0.28
N ASP A 34 7.06 4.90 -1.21
CA ASP A 34 8.19 5.82 -1.02
C ASP A 34 9.23 5.34 0.00
N LEU A 35 9.59 4.06 -0.09
CA LEU A 35 10.61 3.41 0.73
C LEU A 35 11.65 2.69 -0.14
N ASP A 36 12.87 2.51 0.37
CA ASP A 36 13.90 1.75 -0.33
C ASP A 36 13.51 0.27 -0.46
N PRO A 37 13.71 -0.39 -1.62
CA PRO A 37 13.46 -1.81 -1.75
C PRO A 37 14.27 -2.66 -0.77
N ASP A 38 15.53 -2.30 -0.48
CA ASP A 38 16.39 -3.01 0.48
C ASP A 38 15.83 -2.92 1.91
N TYR A 39 15.22 -1.79 2.25
CA TYR A 39 14.53 -1.62 3.53
C TYR A 39 13.32 -2.56 3.66
N LEU A 40 12.52 -2.71 2.60
CA LEU A 40 11.39 -3.63 2.59
C LEU A 40 11.85 -5.09 2.65
N GLU A 41 12.93 -5.45 1.92
CA GLU A 41 13.54 -6.79 1.95
C GLU A 41 14.10 -7.14 3.34
N PHE A 42 14.73 -6.18 3.98
CA PHE A 42 15.17 -6.34 5.36
C PHE A 42 13.98 -6.64 6.29
N LEU A 43 12.93 -5.82 6.24
CA LEU A 43 11.76 -5.97 7.12
C LEU A 43 11.05 -7.30 6.93
N VAL A 44 10.79 -7.72 5.68
CA VAL A 44 10.14 -9.01 5.39
C VAL A 44 10.97 -10.17 5.90
N THR A 45 12.30 -10.04 5.86
CA THR A 45 13.23 -11.06 6.33
C THR A 45 13.27 -11.15 7.87
N VAL A 46 13.47 -10.02 8.56
CA VAL A 46 13.69 -10.02 10.02
C VAL A 46 12.42 -10.21 10.82
N ILE A 47 11.30 -9.67 10.36
CA ILE A 47 9.98 -9.86 10.97
C ILE A 47 9.41 -11.23 10.57
N ASN A 48 9.79 -11.73 9.39
CA ASN A 48 9.35 -13.02 8.84
C ASN A 48 7.81 -13.10 8.73
N LYS A 49 7.21 -12.04 8.19
CA LYS A 49 5.77 -11.93 7.92
C LYS A 49 5.54 -11.37 6.52
N PRO A 50 4.40 -11.69 5.88
CA PRO A 50 4.10 -11.13 4.58
C PRO A 50 4.16 -9.59 4.60
N LEU A 51 4.80 -9.01 3.58
CA LEU A 51 4.82 -7.59 3.32
C LEU A 51 4.07 -7.32 2.03
N ILE A 52 3.00 -6.54 2.13
CA ILE A 52 2.15 -6.14 1.01
C ILE A 52 2.36 -4.65 0.76
N TYR A 53 2.60 -4.26 -0.50
CA TYR A 53 2.92 -2.88 -0.80
C TYR A 53 2.22 -2.31 -2.04
N VAL A 54 2.12 -0.99 -2.09
CA VAL A 54 1.92 -0.18 -3.28
C VAL A 54 3.13 0.74 -3.49
N ARG A 55 3.33 1.23 -4.70
CA ARG A 55 4.40 2.20 -4.98
C ARG A 55 3.96 3.62 -4.65
N GLY A 56 4.86 4.39 -4.12
CA GLY A 56 4.73 5.84 -4.06
C GLY A 56 5.23 6.52 -5.33
N ASN A 57 5.22 7.85 -5.33
CA ASN A 57 5.62 8.64 -6.50
C ASN A 57 7.15 8.70 -6.69
N HIS A 58 7.93 8.32 -5.68
CA HIS A 58 9.39 8.26 -5.74
C HIS A 58 9.94 6.83 -5.95
N ASP A 59 9.08 5.83 -6.12
CA ASP A 59 9.47 4.42 -6.28
C ASP A 59 9.79 4.03 -7.73
N ASP A 60 10.29 4.95 -8.54
CA ASP A 60 10.69 4.68 -9.94
C ASP A 60 11.79 3.62 -10.01
N ARG A 61 12.64 3.53 -8.98
CA ARG A 61 13.69 2.52 -8.86
C ARG A 61 13.15 1.09 -8.84
N TYR A 62 11.91 0.86 -8.42
CA TYR A 62 11.29 -0.46 -8.41
C TYR A 62 11.08 -1.06 -9.82
N ALA A 63 11.24 -0.25 -10.87
CA ALA A 63 11.27 -0.76 -12.23
C ALA A 63 12.57 -1.55 -12.52
N ARG A 64 13.66 -1.30 -11.76
CA ARG A 64 14.97 -1.94 -11.90
C ARG A 64 15.30 -2.86 -10.73
N HIS A 65 14.84 -2.52 -9.55
CA HIS A 65 15.01 -3.27 -8.31
C HIS A 65 13.69 -3.25 -7.55
N ALA A 66 12.83 -4.24 -7.78
CA ALA A 66 11.62 -4.42 -7.01
C ALA A 66 11.94 -5.15 -5.70
N PRO A 67 11.29 -4.81 -4.57
CA PRO A 67 11.59 -5.43 -3.28
C PRO A 67 11.28 -6.94 -3.30
N GLY A 68 12.31 -7.76 -3.10
CA GLY A 68 12.23 -9.21 -3.07
C GLY A 68 11.43 -9.73 -1.87
N GLY A 69 10.68 -10.82 -2.05
CA GLY A 69 9.86 -11.41 -0.99
C GLY A 69 8.62 -10.61 -0.60
N CYS A 70 8.38 -9.46 -1.23
CA CYS A 70 7.25 -8.57 -0.99
C CYS A 70 6.15 -8.75 -2.05
N ILE A 71 4.92 -8.40 -1.73
CA ILE A 71 3.73 -8.59 -2.58
C ILE A 71 3.17 -7.24 -3.02
N CYS A 72 3.30 -6.92 -4.32
CA CYS A 72 2.71 -5.72 -4.90
C CYS A 72 1.21 -5.89 -5.17
N VAL A 73 0.38 -5.05 -4.56
CA VAL A 73 -1.08 -5.10 -4.75
C VAL A 73 -1.62 -4.00 -5.65
N GLU A 74 -0.77 -3.31 -6.39
CA GLU A 74 -1.24 -2.29 -7.32
C GLU A 74 -2.23 -2.83 -8.35
N ASP A 75 -3.35 -2.12 -8.50
CA ASP A 75 -4.44 -2.44 -9.42
C ASP A 75 -5.03 -3.84 -9.21
N THR A 76 -4.89 -4.40 -7.98
CA THR A 76 -5.44 -5.72 -7.65
C THR A 76 -5.91 -5.79 -6.20
N VAL A 77 -6.52 -6.93 -5.85
CA VAL A 77 -6.88 -7.29 -4.47
C VAL A 77 -6.07 -8.52 -4.08
N TYR A 78 -5.47 -8.48 -2.91
CA TYR A 78 -4.86 -9.64 -2.26
C TYR A 78 -5.64 -9.98 -0.99
N VAL A 79 -5.89 -11.25 -0.77
CA VAL A 79 -6.65 -11.70 0.41
C VAL A 79 -5.71 -12.45 1.35
N TYR A 80 -5.50 -11.90 2.53
CA TYR A 80 -4.66 -12.50 3.56
C TYR A 80 -5.49 -12.83 4.80
N ARG A 81 -5.56 -14.10 5.17
CA ARG A 81 -6.38 -14.61 6.29
C ARG A 81 -7.83 -14.07 6.29
N GLY A 82 -8.42 -13.97 5.10
CA GLY A 82 -9.78 -13.45 4.92
C GLY A 82 -9.86 -11.95 4.69
N VAL A 83 -8.88 -11.16 5.12
CA VAL A 83 -8.82 -9.70 4.92
C VAL A 83 -8.53 -9.36 3.47
N ARG A 84 -9.39 -8.58 2.84
CA ARG A 84 -9.29 -8.17 1.43
C ARG A 84 -8.60 -6.81 1.33
N ILE A 85 -7.39 -6.79 0.77
CA ILE A 85 -6.54 -5.61 0.65
C ILE A 85 -6.52 -5.19 -0.82
N ALA A 86 -7.11 -4.05 -1.14
CA ALA A 86 -7.10 -3.46 -2.48
C ALA A 86 -6.04 -2.36 -2.56
N GLY A 87 -5.23 -2.32 -3.63
CA GLY A 87 -4.10 -1.39 -3.74
C GLY A 87 -4.16 -0.43 -4.93
N LEU A 88 -3.86 0.86 -4.68
CA LEU A 88 -3.69 1.92 -5.68
C LEU A 88 -2.52 2.84 -5.29
N GLY A 89 -1.35 2.61 -5.89
CA GLY A 89 -0.16 3.43 -5.64
C GLY A 89 -0.10 4.71 -6.47
N GLY A 90 0.88 5.57 -6.14
CA GLY A 90 1.19 6.85 -6.79
C GLY A 90 0.44 8.04 -6.23
N SER A 91 0.81 9.25 -6.70
CA SER A 91 0.27 10.53 -6.24
C SER A 91 -0.34 11.36 -7.37
N MET A 92 -0.92 12.52 -7.01
CA MET A 92 -1.37 13.52 -7.97
C MET A 92 -0.19 13.98 -8.84
N ARG A 93 -0.44 14.14 -10.15
CA ARG A 93 0.59 14.58 -11.09
C ARG A 93 0.88 16.07 -10.92
N TYR A 94 2.06 16.39 -10.43
CA TYR A 94 2.61 17.75 -10.37
C TYR A 94 3.84 17.94 -11.28
N ARG A 95 4.40 16.83 -11.81
CA ARG A 95 5.48 16.78 -12.80
C ARG A 95 5.33 15.50 -13.64
N ASP A 96 6.19 15.33 -14.63
CA ASP A 96 6.29 14.06 -15.34
C ASP A 96 6.97 13.01 -14.44
N GLY A 97 6.32 11.86 -14.27
CA GLY A 97 6.79 10.76 -13.44
C GLY A 97 5.95 9.50 -13.64
N ALA A 98 6.57 8.34 -13.49
CA ALA A 98 5.94 7.05 -13.80
C ALA A 98 4.77 6.71 -12.86
N ASN A 99 4.85 7.15 -11.59
CA ASN A 99 3.85 6.86 -10.56
C ASN A 99 3.02 8.09 -10.20
N MET A 100 2.83 9.02 -11.14
CA MET A 100 2.04 10.23 -10.97
C MET A 100 0.85 10.23 -11.93
N TYR A 101 -0.34 10.49 -11.41
CA TYR A 101 -1.60 10.34 -12.15
C TYR A 101 -2.45 11.59 -12.03
N THR A 102 -3.18 11.91 -13.10
CA THR A 102 -4.30 12.85 -13.02
C THR A 102 -5.48 12.18 -12.32
N GLU A 103 -6.42 12.95 -11.77
CA GLU A 103 -7.66 12.43 -11.21
C GLU A 103 -8.37 11.45 -12.17
N ARG A 104 -8.45 11.81 -13.46
CA ARG A 104 -9.08 10.98 -14.49
C ARG A 104 -8.39 9.63 -14.68
N GLU A 105 -7.05 9.58 -14.64
CA GLU A 105 -6.27 8.35 -14.77
C GLU A 105 -6.44 7.48 -13.53
N MET A 106 -6.38 8.07 -12.33
CA MET A 106 -6.59 7.35 -11.07
C MET A 106 -8.02 6.81 -10.99
N ALA A 107 -9.02 7.59 -11.35
CA ALA A 107 -10.42 7.15 -11.42
C ALA A 107 -10.61 5.99 -12.42
N LYS A 108 -9.85 5.95 -13.53
CA LYS A 108 -9.86 4.82 -14.48
C LYS A 108 -9.25 3.56 -13.86
N ARG A 109 -8.15 3.69 -13.09
CA ARG A 109 -7.52 2.58 -12.33
C ARG A 109 -8.50 2.05 -11.28
N MET A 110 -9.07 2.93 -10.47
CA MET A 110 -10.07 2.59 -9.44
C MET A 110 -11.26 1.83 -10.01
N ARG A 111 -11.85 2.29 -11.15
CA ARG A 111 -12.95 1.58 -11.82
C ARG A 111 -12.60 0.17 -12.28
N LYS A 112 -11.36 -0.05 -12.74
CA LYS A 112 -10.87 -1.39 -13.08
C LYS A 112 -10.72 -2.26 -11.84
N LEU A 113 -10.18 -1.70 -10.76
CA LEU A 113 -10.00 -2.38 -9.49
C LEU A 113 -11.36 -2.76 -8.87
N SER A 114 -12.40 -1.93 -9.00
CA SER A 114 -13.76 -2.20 -8.51
C SER A 114 -14.33 -3.53 -9.00
N ARG A 115 -13.94 -4.01 -10.18
CA ARG A 115 -14.37 -5.32 -10.69
C ARG A 115 -13.77 -6.46 -9.87
N LYS A 116 -12.50 -6.33 -9.47
CA LYS A 116 -11.80 -7.31 -8.64
C LYS A 116 -12.31 -7.27 -7.19
N VAL A 117 -12.57 -6.06 -6.67
CA VAL A 117 -13.19 -5.87 -5.35
C VAL A 117 -14.54 -6.58 -5.29
N ARG A 118 -15.41 -6.40 -6.30
CA ARG A 118 -16.70 -7.11 -6.39
C ARG A 118 -16.53 -8.62 -6.49
N MET A 119 -15.52 -9.09 -7.22
CA MET A 119 -15.26 -10.54 -7.39
C MET A 119 -14.99 -11.22 -6.06
N VAL A 120 -14.31 -10.57 -5.13
CA VAL A 120 -14.02 -11.11 -3.78
C VAL A 120 -15.04 -10.67 -2.73
N GLY A 121 -16.11 -10.01 -3.14
CA GLY A 121 -17.21 -9.60 -2.26
C GLY A 121 -16.93 -8.37 -1.40
N GLY A 122 -15.98 -7.48 -1.80
CA GLY A 122 -15.70 -6.20 -1.13
C GLY A 122 -14.21 -5.92 -0.90
N CYS A 123 -13.93 -4.89 -0.10
CA CYS A 123 -12.61 -4.46 0.33
C CYS A 123 -12.66 -4.19 1.84
N ASP A 124 -11.68 -4.65 2.59
CA ASP A 124 -11.58 -4.42 4.03
C ASP A 124 -10.49 -3.39 4.35
N ILE A 125 -9.42 -3.37 3.56
CA ILE A 125 -8.36 -2.36 3.62
C ILE A 125 -8.11 -1.80 2.22
N LEU A 126 -8.24 -0.49 2.06
CA LEU A 126 -7.78 0.25 0.89
C LEU A 126 -6.36 0.75 1.17
N LEU A 127 -5.35 0.16 0.51
CA LEU A 127 -3.95 0.56 0.62
C LEU A 127 -3.61 1.49 -0.55
N THR A 128 -3.26 2.74 -0.26
CA THR A 128 -2.87 3.73 -1.27
C THR A 128 -1.56 4.41 -0.89
N HIS A 129 -0.94 5.15 -1.83
CA HIS A 129 0.14 6.06 -1.45
C HIS A 129 -0.42 7.45 -1.12
N ALA A 130 -1.14 8.08 -2.04
CA ALA A 130 -1.78 9.37 -1.76
C ALA A 130 -3.03 9.22 -0.88
N PRO A 131 -3.42 10.26 -0.12
CA PRO A 131 -4.65 10.32 0.65
C PRO A 131 -5.91 10.48 -0.24
N ALA A 132 -7.09 10.37 0.37
CA ALA A 132 -8.34 10.84 -0.22
C ALA A 132 -8.44 12.37 -0.11
N ALA A 133 -9.06 13.01 -1.10
CA ALA A 133 -9.23 14.46 -1.10
C ALA A 133 -10.04 14.92 0.11
N GLY A 134 -9.56 15.98 0.79
CA GLY A 134 -10.20 16.53 1.99
C GLY A 134 -9.99 15.70 3.27
N VAL A 135 -9.23 14.57 3.20
CA VAL A 135 -9.02 13.70 4.37
C VAL A 135 -7.53 13.41 4.54
N GLY A 136 -6.83 14.32 5.22
CA GLY A 136 -5.40 14.17 5.51
C GLY A 136 -4.47 14.59 4.38
N ASP A 137 -4.99 15.17 3.30
CA ASP A 137 -4.26 15.81 2.23
C ASP A 137 -3.91 17.28 2.56
N LEU A 138 -3.18 17.96 1.67
CA LEU A 138 -2.84 19.39 1.76
C LEU A 138 -3.38 20.13 0.53
N ASP A 139 -3.45 21.46 0.63
CA ASP A 139 -4.00 22.32 -0.44
C ASP A 139 -3.09 22.44 -1.66
N ASP A 140 -1.78 22.17 -1.49
CA ASP A 140 -0.80 22.22 -2.58
C ASP A 140 -0.94 21.03 -3.54
N LEU A 141 -0.67 21.27 -4.82
CA LEU A 141 -0.89 20.28 -5.87
C LEU A 141 -0.15 18.94 -5.63
N PRO A 142 1.12 18.90 -5.17
CA PRO A 142 1.83 17.64 -4.90
C PRO A 142 1.12 16.74 -3.89
N HIS A 143 0.60 17.33 -2.79
CA HIS A 143 0.03 16.59 -1.66
C HIS A 143 -1.51 16.53 -1.67
N ARG A 144 -2.13 17.01 -2.75
CA ARG A 144 -3.58 16.90 -2.93
C ARG A 144 -3.99 15.44 -3.07
N GLY A 145 -5.03 15.05 -2.33
CA GLY A 145 -5.65 13.74 -2.40
C GLY A 145 -6.49 13.54 -3.67
N PHE A 146 -6.90 12.29 -3.91
CA PHE A 146 -7.77 11.95 -5.03
C PHE A 146 -9.24 11.93 -4.61
N GLU A 147 -10.09 12.61 -5.37
CA GLU A 147 -11.56 12.58 -5.20
C GLU A 147 -12.14 11.18 -5.45
N CYS A 148 -11.59 10.44 -6.40
CA CYS A 148 -12.05 9.08 -6.66
C CYS A 148 -11.80 8.12 -5.49
N PHE A 149 -10.91 8.45 -4.55
CA PHE A 149 -10.74 7.64 -3.34
C PHE A 149 -11.91 7.81 -2.38
N ASN A 150 -12.51 9.01 -2.27
CA ASN A 150 -13.76 9.20 -1.54
C ASN A 150 -14.87 8.32 -2.15
N THR A 151 -15.00 8.30 -3.49
CA THR A 151 -15.93 7.40 -4.18
C THR A 151 -15.65 5.91 -3.89
N ALA A 152 -14.37 5.52 -3.80
CA ALA A 152 -14.02 4.16 -3.43
C ALA A 152 -14.39 3.84 -1.97
N LEU A 153 -14.12 4.74 -1.03
CA LEU A 153 -14.47 4.62 0.38
C LEU A 153 -15.98 4.46 0.57
N GLU A 154 -16.78 5.31 -0.08
CA GLU A 154 -18.24 5.25 -0.03
C GLU A 154 -18.83 3.97 -0.66
N SER A 155 -18.26 3.51 -1.79
CA SER A 155 -18.83 2.39 -2.53
C SER A 155 -18.33 1.02 -2.07
N TRP A 156 -17.11 0.92 -1.56
CA TRP A 156 -16.53 -0.35 -1.08
C TRP A 156 -16.68 -0.52 0.42
N ASN A 157 -16.86 0.60 1.14
CA ASN A 157 -17.01 0.68 2.58
C ASN A 157 -15.96 -0.15 3.35
N PRO A 158 -14.64 0.10 3.14
CA PRO A 158 -13.60 -0.60 3.86
C PRO A 158 -13.60 -0.18 5.33
N ASP A 159 -13.09 -1.04 6.21
CA ASP A 159 -12.87 -0.66 7.61
C ASP A 159 -11.70 0.33 7.75
N TYR A 160 -10.69 0.20 6.86
CA TYR A 160 -9.49 1.04 6.89
C TYR A 160 -9.07 1.51 5.50
N MET A 161 -8.55 2.74 5.45
CA MET A 161 -7.68 3.21 4.37
C MET A 161 -6.31 3.51 4.98
N VAL A 162 -5.25 2.93 4.40
CA VAL A 162 -3.86 3.18 4.82
C VAL A 162 -3.15 3.90 3.69
N HIS A 163 -2.55 5.06 4.00
CA HIS A 163 -1.82 5.88 3.02
C HIS A 163 -0.54 6.45 3.61
N GLY A 164 0.32 7.03 2.78
CA GLY A 164 1.51 7.81 3.12
C GLY A 164 1.46 9.20 2.53
N HIS A 165 2.55 9.61 1.88
CA HIS A 165 2.72 10.80 1.06
C HIS A 165 2.71 12.15 1.81
N VAL A 166 1.87 12.32 2.82
CA VAL A 166 1.83 13.54 3.63
C VAL A 166 2.67 13.33 4.89
N HIS A 167 3.85 13.97 4.91
CA HIS A 167 4.82 13.78 5.98
C HIS A 167 4.45 14.55 7.25
N GLN A 168 4.88 14.05 8.40
CA GLN A 168 4.65 14.69 9.71
C GLN A 168 5.24 16.10 9.81
N CYS A 169 6.30 16.38 9.06
CA CYS A 169 6.98 17.67 9.07
C CYS A 169 6.28 18.77 8.26
N TYR A 170 5.26 18.46 7.45
CA TYR A 170 4.60 19.42 6.57
C TYR A 170 3.57 20.33 7.25
N GLY A 171 3.15 20.01 8.48
CA GLY A 171 2.18 20.84 9.18
C GLY A 171 2.10 20.59 10.67
N ARG A 172 1.58 21.60 11.42
CA ARG A 172 1.34 21.48 12.87
C ARG A 172 0.16 20.58 13.20
N ASP A 173 -0.71 20.31 12.22
CA ASP A 173 -1.97 19.60 12.39
C ASP A 173 -1.92 18.17 11.83
N PHE A 174 -0.73 17.55 11.79
CA PHE A 174 -0.61 16.15 11.42
C PHE A 174 -1.39 15.27 12.36
N GLN A 175 -2.37 14.54 11.81
CA GLN A 175 -3.15 13.53 12.52
C GLN A 175 -2.92 12.19 11.85
N ARG A 176 -2.40 11.24 12.61
CA ARG A 176 -2.14 9.88 12.12
C ARG A 176 -3.41 9.14 11.75
N GLU A 177 -4.48 9.36 12.50
CA GLU A 177 -5.77 8.72 12.29
C GLU A 177 -6.87 9.75 12.12
N ARG A 178 -7.73 9.53 11.14
CA ARG A 178 -8.93 10.33 10.86
C ARG A 178 -10.10 9.40 10.59
N GLN A 179 -11.33 9.91 10.74
CA GLN A 179 -12.54 9.18 10.38
C GLN A 179 -13.12 9.75 9.09
N HIS A 180 -13.41 8.88 8.13
CA HIS A 180 -14.15 9.25 6.94
C HIS A 180 -15.66 9.17 7.20
N ALA A 181 -16.47 9.94 6.46
CA ALA A 181 -17.93 9.98 6.61
C ALA A 181 -18.60 8.61 6.40
N CYS A 182 -18.01 7.69 5.64
CA CYS A 182 -18.50 6.32 5.47
C CYS A 182 -18.22 5.41 6.68
N GLY A 183 -17.49 5.88 7.69
CA GLY A 183 -17.11 5.09 8.87
C GLY A 183 -15.72 4.45 8.79
N ALA A 184 -15.01 4.55 7.66
CA ALA A 184 -13.66 4.03 7.53
C ALA A 184 -12.65 4.84 8.37
N THR A 185 -11.72 4.14 9.03
CA THR A 185 -10.57 4.75 9.69
C THR A 185 -9.46 4.98 8.66
N ILE A 186 -9.06 6.23 8.49
CA ILE A 186 -7.97 6.64 7.59
C ILE A 186 -6.69 6.74 8.39
N ILE A 187 -5.66 5.96 8.01
CA ILE A 187 -4.38 5.90 8.70
C ILE A 187 -3.28 6.43 7.78
N ASN A 188 -2.59 7.50 8.22
CA ASN A 188 -1.35 7.93 7.59
C ASN A 188 -0.18 7.13 8.18
N ALA A 189 0.48 6.33 7.34
CA ALA A 189 1.56 5.43 7.72
C ALA A 189 2.96 6.06 7.67
N CYS A 190 3.09 7.38 7.41
CA CYS A 190 4.39 8.06 7.34
C CYS A 190 5.27 7.73 8.56
N GLY A 191 6.51 7.24 8.31
CA GLY A 191 7.32 6.55 9.29
C GLY A 191 6.76 5.15 9.56
N TYR A 192 6.15 4.93 10.71
CA TYR A 192 5.42 3.71 10.98
C TYR A 192 4.29 3.90 12.00
N THR A 193 3.35 2.98 11.96
CA THR A 193 2.31 2.81 12.99
C THR A 193 1.88 1.35 13.09
N GLN A 194 1.23 0.98 14.19
CA GLN A 194 0.66 -0.36 14.38
C GLN A 194 -0.82 -0.22 14.74
N PHE A 195 -1.65 -1.09 14.17
CA PHE A 195 -3.06 -1.19 14.50
C PHE A 195 -3.52 -2.65 14.47
N GLU A 196 -4.68 -2.92 15.05
CA GLU A 196 -5.20 -4.27 15.17
C GLU A 196 -6.55 -4.42 14.45
N LEU A 197 -6.72 -5.59 13.82
CA LEU A 197 -7.97 -6.04 13.22
C LEU A 197 -8.49 -7.25 13.98
N ASP A 198 -9.80 -7.29 14.19
CA ASP A 198 -10.47 -8.50 14.65
C ASP A 198 -10.69 -9.45 13.46
N GLU A 199 -9.87 -10.49 13.37
CA GLU A 199 -9.92 -11.47 12.27
C GLU A 199 -11.28 -12.20 12.17
N ALA A 200 -12.01 -12.31 13.26
CA ALA A 200 -13.32 -12.97 13.26
C ALA A 200 -14.34 -12.27 12.35
N ARG A 201 -14.12 -10.98 12.06
CA ARG A 201 -14.94 -10.19 11.14
C ARG A 201 -14.71 -10.52 9.67
N TYR A 202 -13.61 -11.20 9.34
CA TYR A 202 -13.15 -11.44 7.96
C TYR A 202 -13.08 -12.94 7.66
N PRO A 203 -14.19 -13.57 7.24
CA PRO A 203 -14.22 -15.00 6.95
C PRO A 203 -13.31 -15.33 5.76
N ILE A 204 -12.65 -16.49 5.81
CA ILE A 204 -11.82 -16.98 4.72
C ILE A 204 -12.66 -17.06 3.43
N ARG A 205 -12.18 -16.43 2.37
CA ARG A 205 -12.85 -16.35 1.07
C ARG A 205 -12.53 -17.54 0.18
N GLY A 206 -13.44 -17.83 -0.74
CA GLY A 206 -13.40 -18.99 -1.60
C GLY A 206 -12.38 -18.91 -2.76
N TRP A 207 -12.63 -19.67 -3.83
CA TRP A 207 -11.70 -19.86 -4.95
C TRP A 207 -11.34 -18.57 -5.72
N GLN A 208 -12.22 -17.56 -5.76
CA GLN A 208 -11.94 -16.27 -6.41
C GLN A 208 -10.76 -15.53 -5.73
N ALA A 209 -10.71 -15.58 -4.40
CA ALA A 209 -9.60 -15.01 -3.62
C ALA A 209 -8.28 -15.76 -3.92
N ALA A 210 -8.32 -17.10 -3.91
CA ALA A 210 -7.17 -17.92 -4.24
C ALA A 210 -6.67 -17.67 -5.67
N TRP A 211 -7.59 -17.52 -6.63
CA TRP A 211 -7.26 -17.20 -8.00
C TRP A 211 -6.59 -15.84 -8.14
N LEU A 212 -7.13 -14.75 -7.51
CA LEU A 212 -6.52 -13.42 -7.54
C LEU A 212 -5.15 -13.42 -6.88
N ASN A 213 -4.99 -14.09 -5.73
CA ASN A 213 -3.69 -14.22 -5.06
C ASN A 213 -2.68 -14.92 -6.00
N SER A 214 -3.07 -16.02 -6.64
CA SER A 214 -2.22 -16.71 -7.62
C SER A 214 -1.82 -15.82 -8.79
N GLN A 215 -2.73 -15.01 -9.33
CA GLN A 215 -2.41 -14.06 -10.40
C GLN A 215 -1.43 -12.97 -9.94
N THR A 216 -1.61 -12.48 -8.72
CA THR A 216 -0.71 -11.48 -8.12
C THR A 216 0.69 -12.05 -7.96
N MET A 217 0.83 -13.25 -7.36
CA MET A 217 2.13 -13.92 -7.18
C MET A 217 2.83 -14.23 -8.50
N ARG A 218 2.09 -14.68 -9.53
CA ARG A 218 2.67 -14.92 -10.88
C ARG A 218 3.15 -13.61 -11.52
N ARG A 219 2.47 -12.49 -11.28
CA ARG A 219 2.89 -11.18 -11.77
C ARG A 219 4.20 -10.73 -11.13
N GLU A 220 4.34 -10.91 -9.81
CA GLU A 220 5.58 -10.60 -9.09
C GLU A 220 6.74 -11.46 -9.59
N LEU A 221 6.56 -12.77 -9.71
CA LEU A 221 7.59 -13.67 -10.22
C LEU A 221 8.09 -13.22 -11.59
N LYS A 222 7.19 -12.97 -12.55
CA LYS A 222 7.55 -12.48 -13.88
C LYS A 222 8.26 -11.13 -13.86
N ARG A 223 7.92 -10.26 -12.91
CA ARG A 223 8.55 -8.96 -12.74
C ARG A 223 10.00 -9.12 -12.29
N HIS A 224 10.27 -9.96 -11.30
CA HIS A 224 11.63 -10.25 -10.85
C HIS A 224 12.46 -10.91 -11.94
N GLU A 225 11.94 -11.92 -12.65
CA GLU A 225 12.60 -12.55 -13.79
C GLU A 225 12.98 -11.53 -14.90
N ALA A 226 12.10 -10.56 -15.19
CA ALA A 226 12.36 -9.52 -16.18
C ALA A 226 13.46 -8.55 -15.72
N ILE A 227 13.51 -8.19 -14.44
CA ILE A 227 14.57 -7.34 -13.86
C ILE A 227 15.92 -8.06 -13.92
N GLU A 228 16.00 -9.31 -13.47
CA GLU A 228 17.21 -10.13 -13.49
C GLU A 228 17.74 -10.31 -14.92
N SER A 229 16.87 -10.62 -15.87
CA SER A 229 17.25 -10.78 -17.27
C SER A 229 17.71 -9.47 -17.93
N SER A 230 17.21 -8.31 -17.50
CA SER A 230 17.66 -7.00 -17.93
C SER A 230 19.05 -6.66 -17.36
N ALA A 231 19.28 -6.95 -16.08
CA ALA A 231 20.56 -6.74 -15.41
C ALA A 231 21.66 -7.59 -16.03
N ALA A 232 21.38 -8.85 -16.39
CA ALA A 232 22.33 -9.76 -17.03
C ALA A 232 22.75 -9.34 -18.45
N ARG A 233 21.99 -8.45 -19.13
CA ARG A 233 22.28 -7.96 -20.49
C ARG A 233 23.09 -6.66 -20.52
N THR A 234 23.32 -6.01 -19.40
CA THR A 234 24.12 -4.79 -19.32
C THR A 234 25.55 -5.19 -18.97
N PRO A 235 26.52 -5.23 -19.93
CA PRO A 235 27.93 -5.49 -19.60
C PRO A 235 28.49 -4.33 -18.79
N TRP A 236 29.36 -4.64 -17.85
CA TRP A 236 30.14 -3.69 -17.03
C TRP A 236 31.03 -2.80 -17.86
#